data_e61032f9c7615354d08465b1c899bafc
#
_entry.id   e61032f9c7615354d08465b1c899bafc
#
_cell.length_a   1.000
_cell.length_b   1.000
_cell.length_c   1.000
_cell.angle_alpha   90.00
_cell.angle_beta   90.00
_cell.angle_gamma   90.00
#
_symmetry.space_group_name_H-M   'P 1'
#
loop_
_entity.id
_entity.type
_entity.pdbx_description
1 polymer ?
#
loop_
_entity_poly.entity_id
_entity_poly.type
_entity_poly.pdbx_seq_one_letter_code
_entity_poly.pdbx_strand_id
1 'polypeptide(L)'
;MKNKTFVKRILWALPVIIIIGILFWWKSSGGQEQQFTMEYYDVFDTVTTVTGNAETEEIFREQAEQLHLQLLKYHQLFDIYHTYEGLTNVKNLNERCATEAIKVDQELLDFLLFAKKMCVETNNETNIALGSVLKIWHDYREEGIKDEPNARLPMQIELDSAGLHTSIDNLIIDKKTGEVSFSDSKLQLDVGGIAK
;
A
#
# COMPACT_ATOMS: atom_id res chain seq x y z
N MET A 1 45.86 -60.15 21.26
CA MET A 1 46.03 -58.65 21.27
C MET A 1 45.19 -57.89 20.22
N LYS A 2 44.32 -58.49 19.41
CA LYS A 2 43.54 -57.81 18.34
C LYS A 2 42.25 -57.11 18.79
N ASN A 3 41.69 -57.40 19.99
CA ASN A 3 40.39 -56.88 20.41
C ASN A 3 40.39 -55.43 21.01
N LYS A 4 41.54 -54.98 21.55
CA LYS A 4 41.56 -53.63 22.18
C LYS A 4 41.54 -52.43 21.21
N THR A 5 42.05 -52.65 19.99
CA THR A 5 42.05 -51.63 18.94
C THR A 5 40.70 -51.49 18.25
N PHE A 6 39.91 -52.58 18.15
CA PHE A 6 38.57 -52.59 17.59
C PHE A 6 37.58 -51.86 18.51
N VAL A 7 37.63 -52.13 19.80
CA VAL A 7 36.79 -51.45 20.81
C VAL A 7 37.07 -49.95 20.89
N LYS A 8 38.33 -49.52 20.80
CA LYS A 8 38.68 -48.11 20.77
C LYS A 8 38.14 -47.40 19.54
N ARG A 9 38.12 -48.01 18.36
CA ARG A 9 37.58 -47.40 17.13
C ARG A 9 36.07 -47.25 17.21
N ILE A 10 35.33 -48.17 17.83
CA ILE A 10 33.89 -48.07 18.05
C ILE A 10 33.56 -46.96 19.04
N LEU A 11 34.37 -46.79 20.11
CA LEU A 11 34.16 -45.73 21.11
C LEU A 11 34.30 -44.30 20.50
N TRP A 12 35.12 -44.11 19.48
CA TRP A 12 35.28 -42.86 18.78
C TRP A 12 34.23 -42.60 17.71
N ALA A 13 33.59 -43.64 17.18
CA ALA A 13 32.54 -43.50 16.18
C ALA A 13 31.16 -43.15 16.81
N LEU A 14 30.91 -43.55 18.05
CA LEU A 14 29.68 -43.28 18.75
C LEU A 14 29.33 -41.78 18.88
N PRO A 15 30.24 -40.90 19.35
CA PRO A 15 29.93 -39.46 19.44
C PRO A 15 29.69 -38.82 18.07
N VAL A 16 30.35 -39.31 17.01
CA VAL A 16 30.13 -38.82 15.64
C VAL A 16 28.75 -39.18 15.12
N ILE A 17 28.29 -40.42 15.38
CA ILE A 17 26.94 -40.86 15.03
C ILE A 17 25.87 -40.11 15.80
N ILE A 18 26.11 -39.80 17.09
CA ILE A 18 25.21 -39.02 17.92
C ILE A 18 25.10 -37.58 17.38
N ILE A 19 26.24 -36.96 17.04
CA ILE A 19 26.26 -35.58 16.47
C ILE A 19 25.54 -35.55 15.12
N ILE A 20 25.77 -36.52 14.23
CA ILE A 20 25.07 -36.65 12.96
C ILE A 20 23.56 -36.84 13.18
N GLY A 21 23.18 -37.66 14.16
CA GLY A 21 21.78 -37.90 14.56
C GLY A 21 21.12 -36.61 15.07
N ILE A 22 21.82 -35.84 15.91
CA ILE A 22 21.35 -34.54 16.42
C ILE A 22 21.21 -33.51 15.29
N LEU A 23 22.19 -33.41 14.40
CA LEU A 23 22.16 -32.51 13.25
C LEU A 23 21.04 -32.91 12.26
N PHE A 24 20.81 -34.18 12.05
CA PHE A 24 19.73 -34.69 11.22
C PHE A 24 18.35 -34.42 11.86
N TRP A 25 18.24 -34.64 13.19
CA TRP A 25 17.03 -34.33 13.94
C TRP A 25 16.75 -32.82 13.96
N TRP A 26 17.77 -31.98 14.13
CA TRP A 26 17.63 -30.53 14.07
C TRP A 26 17.22 -30.03 12.69
N LYS A 27 17.77 -30.61 11.63
CA LYS A 27 17.38 -30.31 10.24
C LYS A 27 15.98 -30.87 9.88
N SER A 28 15.57 -31.98 10.49
CA SER A 28 14.24 -32.58 10.31
C SER A 28 13.15 -31.94 11.18
N SER A 29 13.55 -31.19 12.21
CA SER A 29 12.65 -30.45 13.11
C SER A 29 12.30 -29.05 12.60
N GLY A 30 12.84 -28.62 11.45
CA GLY A 30 12.34 -27.45 10.72
C GLY A 30 10.94 -27.81 10.23
N GLY A 31 9.91 -27.17 10.81
CA GLY A 31 8.52 -27.36 10.41
C GLY A 31 8.39 -27.24 8.89
N GLN A 32 7.59 -28.09 8.27
CA GLN A 32 7.23 -27.90 6.87
C GLN A 32 6.40 -26.63 6.78
N GLU A 33 6.93 -25.61 6.12
CA GLU A 33 6.15 -24.44 5.81
C GLU A 33 4.92 -24.84 5.00
N GLN A 34 3.76 -24.38 5.44
CA GLN A 34 2.48 -24.57 4.76
C GLN A 34 2.00 -23.21 4.23
N GLN A 35 1.32 -23.23 3.10
CA GLN A 35 0.72 -22.04 2.54
C GLN A 35 -0.63 -21.77 3.20
N PHE A 36 -0.80 -20.55 3.68
CA PHE A 36 -2.05 -20.03 4.24
C PHE A 36 -2.53 -18.82 3.46
N THR A 37 -3.82 -18.54 3.54
CA THR A 37 -4.45 -17.40 2.88
C THR A 37 -5.45 -16.74 3.82
N MET A 38 -5.48 -15.40 3.85
CA MET A 38 -6.42 -14.58 4.59
C MET A 38 -6.96 -13.46 3.73
N GLU A 39 -8.22 -13.09 3.89
CA GLU A 39 -8.88 -12.05 3.11
C GLU A 39 -9.35 -10.92 4.03
N TYR A 40 -9.18 -9.68 3.58
CA TYR A 40 -9.63 -8.45 4.23
C TYR A 40 -10.54 -7.68 3.27
N TYR A 41 -11.60 -7.07 3.82
CA TYR A 41 -12.67 -6.39 3.04
C TYR A 41 -12.79 -4.91 3.40
N ASP A 42 -11.93 -4.40 4.27
CA ASP A 42 -11.96 -3.07 4.87
C ASP A 42 -10.83 -2.15 4.40
N VAL A 43 -10.07 -2.57 3.39
CA VAL A 43 -8.98 -1.77 2.82
C VAL A 43 -9.16 -1.59 1.31
N PHE A 44 -8.97 -0.36 0.83
CA PHE A 44 -8.96 0.05 -0.58
C PHE A 44 -10.26 -0.25 -1.37
N ASP A 45 -11.40 -0.37 -0.68
CA ASP A 45 -12.72 -0.67 -1.27
C ASP A 45 -12.70 -1.90 -2.18
N THR A 46 -11.93 -2.92 -1.81
CA THR A 46 -11.76 -4.16 -2.57
C THR A 46 -11.49 -5.33 -1.63
N VAL A 47 -11.51 -6.55 -2.18
CA VAL A 47 -11.02 -7.73 -1.46
C VAL A 47 -9.51 -7.78 -1.55
N THR A 48 -8.85 -7.69 -0.39
CA THR A 48 -7.40 -7.84 -0.29
C THR A 48 -7.06 -9.24 0.21
N THR A 49 -6.36 -10.02 -0.60
CA THR A 49 -5.97 -11.39 -0.27
C THR A 49 -4.48 -11.43 0.08
N VAL A 50 -4.18 -11.89 1.28
CA VAL A 50 -2.81 -12.14 1.77
C VAL A 50 -2.54 -13.64 1.73
N THR A 51 -1.51 -14.05 1.00
CA THR A 51 -1.07 -15.45 0.92
C THR A 51 0.40 -15.53 1.28
N GLY A 52 0.76 -16.49 2.15
CA GLY A 52 2.13 -16.67 2.60
C GLY A 52 2.39 -18.06 3.14
N ASN A 53 3.67 -18.38 3.34
CA ASN A 53 4.11 -19.62 3.94
C ASN A 53 4.53 -19.39 5.39
N ALA A 54 4.10 -20.27 6.29
CA ALA A 54 4.48 -20.25 7.70
C ALA A 54 4.53 -21.69 8.26
N GLU A 55 5.18 -21.88 9.40
CA GLU A 55 5.22 -23.17 10.09
C GLU A 55 3.86 -23.54 10.71
N THR A 56 3.08 -22.52 11.14
CA THR A 56 1.73 -22.72 11.70
C THR A 56 0.79 -21.62 11.23
N GLU A 57 -0.52 -21.90 11.33
CA GLU A 57 -1.56 -20.92 11.01
C GLU A 57 -1.51 -19.71 11.96
N GLU A 58 -1.16 -19.90 13.24
CA GLU A 58 -1.05 -18.81 14.20
C GLU A 58 0.05 -17.82 13.79
N ILE A 59 1.23 -18.32 13.39
CA ILE A 59 2.34 -17.48 12.93
C ILE A 59 1.93 -16.70 11.68
N PHE A 60 1.29 -17.36 10.71
CA PHE A 60 0.79 -16.70 9.51
C PHE A 60 -0.24 -15.62 9.84
N ARG A 61 -1.20 -15.93 10.71
CA ARG A 61 -2.25 -14.99 11.12
C ARG A 61 -1.68 -13.75 11.79
N GLU A 62 -0.69 -13.90 12.67
CA GLU A 62 -0.02 -12.76 13.32
C GLU A 62 0.68 -11.87 12.28
N GLN A 63 1.40 -12.45 11.33
CA GLN A 63 2.07 -11.71 10.26
C GLN A 63 1.08 -11.03 9.31
N ALA A 64 0.00 -11.72 8.94
CA ALA A 64 -1.06 -11.17 8.08
C ALA A 64 -1.77 -10.00 8.76
N GLU A 65 -2.02 -10.08 10.08
CA GLU A 65 -2.61 -8.99 10.85
C GLU A 65 -1.69 -7.76 10.92
N GLN A 66 -0.39 -7.95 11.11
CA GLN A 66 0.58 -6.84 11.06
C GLN A 66 0.60 -6.16 9.68
N LEU A 67 0.51 -6.95 8.61
CA LEU A 67 0.39 -6.42 7.25
C LEU A 67 -0.93 -5.67 7.06
N HIS A 68 -2.05 -6.23 7.54
CA HIS A 68 -3.36 -5.59 7.48
C HIS A 68 -3.36 -4.20 8.15
N LEU A 69 -2.77 -4.07 9.34
CA LEU A 69 -2.65 -2.78 10.02
C LEU A 69 -1.86 -1.75 9.19
N GLN A 70 -0.82 -2.17 8.47
CA GLN A 70 -0.09 -1.29 7.57
C GLN A 70 -0.93 -0.89 6.35
N LEU A 71 -1.65 -1.84 5.76
CA LEU A 71 -2.55 -1.57 4.63
C LEU A 71 -3.68 -0.63 5.03
N LEU A 72 -4.25 -0.80 6.23
CA LEU A 72 -5.28 0.08 6.77
C LEU A 72 -4.76 1.53 6.95
N LYS A 73 -3.52 1.69 7.43
CA LYS A 73 -2.87 3.00 7.52
C LYS A 73 -2.75 3.66 6.14
N TYR A 74 -2.31 2.93 5.12
CA TYR A 74 -2.21 3.47 3.76
C TYR A 74 -3.58 3.74 3.14
N HIS A 75 -4.58 2.88 3.38
CA HIS A 75 -5.96 3.14 2.99
C HIS A 75 -6.42 4.51 3.51
N GLN A 76 -6.22 4.79 4.80
CA GLN A 76 -6.60 6.05 5.42
C GLN A 76 -5.78 7.25 4.90
N LEU A 77 -4.46 7.09 4.69
CA LEU A 77 -3.59 8.15 4.16
C LEU A 77 -3.94 8.57 2.73
N PHE A 78 -4.33 7.61 1.91
CA PHE A 78 -4.61 7.83 0.49
C PHE A 78 -6.09 8.05 0.18
N ASP A 79 -6.96 8.01 1.20
CA ASP A 79 -8.39 8.25 1.04
C ASP A 79 -8.66 9.70 0.60
N ILE A 80 -9.44 9.84 -0.48
CA ILE A 80 -9.90 11.11 -1.03
C ILE A 80 -11.35 11.45 -0.65
N TYR A 81 -12.04 10.54 0.04
CA TYR A 81 -13.47 10.65 0.37
C TYR A 81 -13.72 10.97 1.85
N HIS A 82 -12.94 10.41 2.76
CA HIS A 82 -13.15 10.51 4.20
C HIS A 82 -11.95 11.15 4.91
N THR A 83 -12.23 11.78 6.05
CA THR A 83 -11.20 12.29 6.96
C THR A 83 -11.14 11.41 8.22
N TYR A 84 -9.96 11.32 8.83
CA TYR A 84 -9.70 10.52 10.01
C TYR A 84 -9.13 11.39 11.12
N GLU A 85 -9.58 11.18 12.36
CA GLU A 85 -9.12 11.96 13.50
C GLU A 85 -7.60 11.77 13.72
N GLY A 86 -6.89 12.88 13.85
CA GLY A 86 -5.44 12.87 14.06
C GLY A 86 -4.59 12.52 12.85
N LEU A 87 -5.18 12.30 11.66
CA LEU A 87 -4.48 11.95 10.43
C LEU A 87 -4.75 13.01 9.34
N THR A 88 -3.67 13.53 8.74
CA THR A 88 -3.75 14.34 7.53
C THR A 88 -3.59 13.43 6.32
N ASN A 89 -4.62 13.35 5.48
CA ASN A 89 -4.68 12.50 4.29
C ASN A 89 -4.93 13.29 3.00
N VAL A 90 -5.05 12.60 1.86
CA VAL A 90 -5.28 13.26 0.55
C VAL A 90 -6.58 14.07 0.53
N LYS A 91 -7.64 13.62 1.23
CA LYS A 91 -8.88 14.38 1.39
C LYS A 91 -8.64 15.77 2.01
N ASN A 92 -7.86 15.82 3.09
CA ASN A 92 -7.51 17.09 3.73
C ASN A 92 -6.70 18.01 2.79
N LEU A 93 -5.79 17.43 1.97
CA LEU A 93 -5.05 18.22 0.97
C LEU A 93 -6.00 18.81 -0.06
N ASN A 94 -6.92 18.03 -0.60
CA ASN A 94 -7.91 18.49 -1.58
C ASN A 94 -8.81 19.59 -1.05
N GLU A 95 -9.12 19.59 0.24
CA GLU A 95 -9.99 20.60 0.85
C GLU A 95 -9.29 21.91 1.21
N ARG A 96 -7.98 21.86 1.54
CA ARG A 96 -7.32 22.96 2.23
C ARG A 96 -6.09 23.52 1.51
N CYS A 97 -5.35 22.70 0.74
CA CYS A 97 -4.06 23.10 0.15
C CYS A 97 -4.14 24.24 -0.85
N ALA A 98 -5.34 24.56 -1.36
CA ALA A 98 -5.58 25.74 -2.21
C ALA A 98 -5.50 27.07 -1.44
N THR A 99 -5.68 27.06 -0.12
CA THR A 99 -5.75 28.28 0.73
C THR A 99 -4.62 28.35 1.75
N GLU A 100 -4.03 27.22 2.14
CA GLU A 100 -2.97 27.15 3.14
C GLU A 100 -1.99 26.02 2.83
N ALA A 101 -0.75 26.15 3.26
CA ALA A 101 0.21 25.05 3.25
C ALA A 101 -0.07 24.11 4.44
N ILE A 102 -0.14 22.80 4.17
CA ILE A 102 -0.47 21.80 5.18
C ILE A 102 0.74 20.89 5.39
N LYS A 103 1.14 20.74 6.65
CA LYS A 103 2.15 19.77 7.05
C LYS A 103 1.57 18.36 6.99
N VAL A 104 2.30 17.45 6.35
CA VAL A 104 1.93 16.03 6.22
C VAL A 104 2.95 15.12 6.89
N ASP A 105 2.55 13.89 7.18
CA ASP A 105 3.46 12.84 7.66
C ASP A 105 4.44 12.46 6.56
N GLN A 106 5.60 11.92 6.97
CA GLN A 106 6.68 11.58 6.05
C GLN A 106 6.25 10.59 4.98
N GLU A 107 5.41 9.61 5.31
CA GLU A 107 4.92 8.61 4.36
C GLU A 107 4.05 9.22 3.25
N LEU A 108 3.15 10.15 3.60
CA LEU A 108 2.37 10.86 2.59
C LEU A 108 3.26 11.79 1.75
N LEU A 109 4.25 12.46 2.37
CA LEU A 109 5.22 13.29 1.68
C LEU A 109 6.01 12.49 0.64
N ASP A 110 6.56 11.34 1.04
CA ASP A 110 7.36 10.46 0.18
C ASP A 110 6.52 9.92 -0.98
N PHE A 111 5.27 9.54 -0.69
CA PHE A 111 4.32 9.10 -1.73
C PHE A 111 4.03 10.22 -2.75
N LEU A 112 3.75 11.45 -2.31
CA LEU A 112 3.48 12.58 -3.22
C LEU A 112 4.70 12.91 -4.07
N LEU A 113 5.91 12.86 -3.50
CA LEU A 113 7.16 13.03 -4.24
C LEU A 113 7.36 11.93 -5.28
N PHE A 114 7.09 10.69 -4.92
CA PHE A 114 7.13 9.54 -5.83
C PHE A 114 6.11 9.71 -6.96
N ALA A 115 4.86 10.05 -6.66
CA ALA A 115 3.80 10.25 -7.64
C ALA A 115 4.15 11.39 -8.63
N LYS A 116 4.70 12.51 -8.13
CA LYS A 116 5.17 13.61 -8.96
C LYS A 116 6.31 13.18 -9.89
N LYS A 117 7.24 12.37 -9.40
CA LYS A 117 8.32 11.80 -10.20
C LYS A 117 7.77 10.86 -11.29
N MET A 118 6.83 9.98 -10.94
CA MET A 118 6.21 9.07 -11.90
C MET A 118 5.46 9.82 -13.01
N CYS A 119 4.76 10.89 -12.67
CA CYS A 119 4.11 11.75 -13.67
C CYS A 119 5.11 12.25 -14.75
N VAL A 120 6.28 12.71 -14.33
CA VAL A 120 7.33 13.16 -15.26
C VAL A 120 7.91 12.00 -16.06
N GLU A 121 8.25 10.89 -15.42
CA GLU A 121 8.88 9.72 -16.06
C GLU A 121 7.97 9.01 -17.07
N THR A 122 6.65 9.11 -16.88
CA THR A 122 5.64 8.52 -17.78
C THR A 122 5.07 9.52 -18.78
N ASN A 123 5.70 10.69 -18.97
CA ASN A 123 5.19 11.75 -19.84
C ASN A 123 3.71 12.10 -19.56
N ASN A 124 3.37 12.24 -18.28
CA ASN A 124 2.04 12.57 -17.78
C ASN A 124 0.96 11.46 -17.91
N GLU A 125 1.33 10.26 -18.32
CA GLU A 125 0.39 9.12 -18.36
C GLU A 125 -0.04 8.68 -16.96
N THR A 126 0.83 8.82 -15.96
CA THR A 126 0.52 8.59 -14.54
C THR A 126 0.45 9.93 -13.82
N ASN A 127 -0.75 10.48 -13.67
CA ASN A 127 -0.92 11.83 -13.13
C ASN A 127 -1.97 11.86 -12.01
N ILE A 128 -1.53 12.05 -10.77
CA ILE A 128 -2.44 12.16 -9.62
C ILE A 128 -3.21 13.51 -9.58
N ALA A 129 -2.84 14.50 -10.40
CA ALA A 129 -3.53 15.78 -10.51
C ALA A 129 -4.79 15.72 -11.40
N LEU A 130 -5.18 14.54 -11.89
CA LEU A 130 -6.41 14.34 -12.67
C LEU A 130 -7.69 14.35 -11.81
N GLY A 131 -7.59 14.52 -10.51
CA GLY A 131 -8.72 14.46 -9.59
C GLY A 131 -9.87 15.41 -9.94
N SER A 132 -9.60 16.59 -10.49
CA SER A 132 -10.64 17.54 -10.96
C SER A 132 -11.55 16.93 -12.03
N VAL A 133 -10.98 16.16 -12.97
CA VAL A 133 -11.73 15.46 -14.03
C VAL A 133 -12.37 14.18 -13.50
N LEU A 134 -11.62 13.39 -12.73
CA LEU A 134 -12.09 12.11 -12.18
C LEU A 134 -13.26 12.30 -11.22
N LYS A 135 -13.28 13.41 -10.46
CA LYS A 135 -14.41 13.77 -9.59
C LYS A 135 -15.73 13.92 -10.38
N ILE A 136 -15.69 14.55 -11.55
CA ILE A 136 -16.89 14.70 -12.40
C ILE A 136 -17.41 13.32 -12.79
N TRP A 137 -16.54 12.41 -13.27
CA TRP A 137 -16.92 11.04 -13.61
C TRP A 137 -17.46 10.27 -12.42
N HIS A 138 -16.86 10.46 -11.23
CA HIS A 138 -17.34 9.85 -10.00
C HIS A 138 -18.76 10.33 -9.66
N ASP A 139 -19.00 11.65 -9.66
CA ASP A 139 -20.29 12.24 -9.33
C ASP A 139 -21.39 11.75 -10.28
N TYR A 140 -21.15 11.72 -11.59
CA TYR A 140 -22.09 11.20 -12.59
C TYR A 140 -22.35 9.69 -12.45
N ARG A 141 -21.32 8.92 -12.08
CA ARG A 141 -21.48 7.48 -11.79
C ARG A 141 -22.37 7.27 -10.56
N GLU A 142 -22.15 8.01 -9.49
CA GLU A 142 -22.96 7.92 -8.28
C GLU A 142 -24.42 8.33 -8.51
N GLU A 143 -24.66 9.39 -9.31
CA GLU A 143 -26.00 9.78 -9.75
C GLU A 143 -26.66 8.65 -10.55
N GLY A 144 -25.94 8.07 -11.49
CA GLY A 144 -26.45 6.98 -12.34
C GLY A 144 -26.74 5.68 -11.57
N ILE A 145 -25.97 5.36 -10.53
CA ILE A 145 -26.25 4.22 -9.65
C ILE A 145 -27.53 4.46 -8.83
N LYS A 146 -27.77 5.69 -8.38
CA LYS A 146 -28.95 6.05 -7.59
C LYS A 146 -30.23 6.13 -8.43
N ASP A 147 -30.11 6.53 -9.69
CA ASP A 147 -31.24 6.73 -10.62
C ASP A 147 -30.86 6.24 -12.03
N GLU A 148 -30.77 4.92 -12.18
CA GLU A 148 -30.35 4.24 -13.41
C GLU A 148 -31.16 4.67 -14.67
N PRO A 149 -32.48 4.85 -14.61
CA PRO A 149 -33.27 5.29 -15.78
C PRO A 149 -32.89 6.70 -16.29
N ASN A 150 -32.36 7.56 -15.43
CA ASN A 150 -31.95 8.93 -15.74
C ASN A 150 -30.42 9.10 -15.79
N ALA A 151 -29.68 8.00 -15.80
CA ALA A 151 -28.22 8.02 -15.90
C ALA A 151 -27.76 8.75 -17.16
N ARG A 152 -26.76 9.63 -17.02
CA ARG A 152 -26.22 10.47 -18.10
C ARG A 152 -24.70 10.52 -18.06
N LEU A 153 -24.10 10.94 -19.16
CA LEU A 153 -22.67 11.20 -19.24
C LEU A 153 -22.37 12.66 -18.93
N PRO A 154 -21.16 12.98 -18.40
CA PRO A 154 -20.70 14.36 -18.27
C PRO A 154 -20.70 15.09 -19.62
N MET A 155 -21.00 16.39 -19.60
CA MET A 155 -20.83 17.22 -20.80
C MET A 155 -19.36 17.45 -21.09
N GLN A 156 -18.98 17.47 -22.37
CA GLN A 156 -17.59 17.71 -22.78
C GLN A 156 -17.05 19.03 -22.23
N ILE A 157 -17.87 20.08 -22.19
CA ILE A 157 -17.46 21.39 -21.66
C ILE A 157 -17.10 21.34 -20.15
N GLU A 158 -17.76 20.48 -19.38
CA GLU A 158 -17.41 20.29 -17.96
C GLU A 158 -16.05 19.60 -17.83
N LEU A 159 -15.80 18.55 -18.63
CA LEU A 159 -14.54 17.84 -18.68
C LEU A 159 -13.39 18.74 -19.16
N ASP A 160 -13.61 19.53 -20.22
CA ASP A 160 -12.61 20.45 -20.75
C ASP A 160 -12.25 21.55 -19.72
N SER A 161 -13.25 22.07 -19.01
CA SER A 161 -13.02 23.04 -17.93
C SER A 161 -12.22 22.46 -16.79
N ALA A 162 -12.54 21.24 -16.35
CA ALA A 162 -11.80 20.55 -15.29
C ALA A 162 -10.38 20.18 -15.74
N GLY A 163 -10.20 19.85 -17.02
CA GLY A 163 -8.91 19.52 -17.62
C GLY A 163 -7.88 20.65 -17.57
N LEU A 164 -8.32 21.91 -17.41
CA LEU A 164 -7.42 23.05 -17.22
C LEU A 164 -6.70 23.02 -15.85
N HIS A 165 -7.16 22.20 -14.91
CA HIS A 165 -6.70 22.14 -13.52
C HIS A 165 -5.96 20.84 -13.19
N THR A 166 -5.30 20.22 -14.15
CA THR A 166 -4.68 18.88 -14.03
C THR A 166 -3.15 18.91 -14.12
N SER A 167 -2.52 20.10 -14.04
CA SER A 167 -1.06 20.18 -14.05
C SER A 167 -0.47 19.73 -12.72
N ILE A 168 0.39 18.71 -12.76
CA ILE A 168 1.13 18.21 -11.57
C ILE A 168 2.08 19.29 -11.00
N ASP A 169 2.46 20.30 -11.79
CA ASP A 169 3.31 21.38 -11.33
C ASP A 169 2.61 22.28 -10.30
N ASN A 170 1.27 22.29 -10.29
CA ASN A 170 0.49 23.01 -9.30
C ASN A 170 0.50 22.36 -7.91
N LEU A 171 0.97 21.12 -7.79
CA LEU A 171 1.26 20.47 -6.51
C LEU A 171 2.63 20.93 -6.01
N ILE A 172 2.67 21.81 -5.03
CA ILE A 172 3.89 22.37 -4.42
C ILE A 172 4.22 21.55 -3.15
N ILE A 173 5.45 21.05 -3.07
CA ILE A 173 5.92 20.25 -1.93
C ILE A 173 7.22 20.84 -1.40
N ASP A 174 7.22 21.34 -0.17
CA ASP A 174 8.45 21.75 0.53
C ASP A 174 9.00 20.54 1.31
N LYS A 175 10.10 19.97 0.80
CA LYS A 175 10.78 18.82 1.42
C LYS A 175 11.43 19.14 2.77
N LYS A 176 11.69 20.42 3.07
CA LYS A 176 12.37 20.82 4.31
C LYS A 176 11.39 20.95 5.47
N THR A 177 10.21 21.51 5.18
CA THR A 177 9.16 21.71 6.20
C THR A 177 8.18 20.55 6.26
N GLY A 178 8.09 19.74 5.19
CA GLY A 178 7.07 18.68 5.03
C GLY A 178 5.69 19.28 4.71
N GLU A 179 5.66 20.48 4.11
CA GLU A 179 4.41 21.17 3.79
C GLU A 179 4.03 20.98 2.32
N VAL A 180 2.73 20.87 2.09
CA VAL A 180 2.10 20.71 0.79
C VAL A 180 1.11 21.85 0.58
N SER A 181 1.11 22.45 -0.62
CA SER A 181 0.14 23.47 -1.04
C SER A 181 -0.17 23.35 -2.53
N PHE A 182 -1.26 23.98 -2.96
CA PHE A 182 -1.66 24.05 -4.37
C PHE A 182 -1.57 25.48 -4.88
N SER A 183 -0.93 25.67 -6.04
CA SER A 183 -0.92 26.97 -6.73
C SER A 183 -2.17 27.20 -7.58
N ASP A 184 -2.94 26.17 -7.86
CA ASP A 184 -4.24 26.23 -8.53
C ASP A 184 -5.35 25.86 -7.55
N SER A 185 -6.30 26.78 -7.35
CA SER A 185 -7.39 26.61 -6.39
C SER A 185 -8.41 25.51 -6.74
N LYS A 186 -8.36 25.01 -7.97
CA LYS A 186 -9.26 23.93 -8.45
C LYS A 186 -8.54 22.60 -8.64
N LEU A 187 -7.22 22.55 -8.35
CA LEU A 187 -6.50 21.30 -8.36
C LEU A 187 -7.12 20.32 -7.36
N GLN A 188 -7.34 19.10 -7.81
CA GLN A 188 -7.73 17.96 -6.95
C GLN A 188 -6.80 16.80 -7.24
N LEU A 189 -6.39 16.11 -6.19
CA LEU A 189 -5.59 14.90 -6.29
C LEU A 189 -6.51 13.67 -6.28
N ASP A 190 -6.22 12.72 -7.16
CA ASP A 190 -6.75 11.37 -7.13
C ASP A 190 -5.56 10.41 -7.26
N VAL A 191 -5.38 9.60 -6.25
CA VAL A 191 -4.21 8.72 -6.12
C VAL A 191 -4.52 7.26 -6.43
N GLY A 192 -5.77 6.93 -6.75
CA GLY A 192 -6.25 5.56 -6.95
C GLY A 192 -5.52 4.78 -8.05
N GLY A 193 -4.93 5.47 -9.02
CA GLY A 193 -4.16 4.85 -10.11
C GLY A 193 -2.72 4.45 -9.74
N ILE A 194 -2.19 4.87 -8.58
CA ILE A 194 -0.79 4.64 -8.19
C ILE A 194 -0.64 4.19 -6.73
N ALA A 195 -1.66 4.37 -5.90
CA ALA A 195 -1.63 4.05 -4.47
C ALA A 195 -1.90 2.58 -4.13
N LYS A 196 -2.29 1.77 -5.11
CA LYS A 196 -2.61 0.33 -4.95
C LYS A 196 -1.51 -0.56 -5.48
#